data_3c738a32da6e352fe37c4dd4810f13bc
#
_entry.id   3c738a32da6e352fe37c4dd4810f13bc
#
_cell.length_a   1.000
_cell.length_b   1.000
_cell.length_c   1.000
_cell.angle_alpha   90.00
_cell.angle_beta   90.00
_cell.angle_gamma   90.00
#
_symmetry.space_group_name_H-M   'P 1'
#
loop_
_entity.id
_entity.type
_entity.pdbx_description
1 polymer ?
#
loop_
_entity_poly.entity_id
_entity_poly.type
_entity_poly.pdbx_seq_one_letter_code
_entity_poly.pdbx_strand_id
1 'polypeptide(L)'
;MENYLHEKTIRKAPEFKEWIENYYRSQFKYGEGLLTVLCYKALDNGDFDKLIKYDHIMNSSTLALETRNGTKLIAKQMVILIKKIYGDKIELLNQYSEVINQGQAFGNPAIVFSIFAHYKKMTVTDAFLMYGYSVASTLVQNAVRSVPLGQREGQVILNDVIELLGKLYKSVQKMDEEYLGANVPGLELAQINHETQSSRLFMS
;
A
#
# COMPACT_ATOMS: atom_id res chain seq x y z
N MET A 1 3.32 -11.53 -5.51
CA MET A 1 2.79 -12.00 -6.81
C MET A 1 3.76 -12.92 -7.52
N GLU A 2 5.01 -12.53 -7.71
CA GLU A 2 6.00 -13.29 -8.49
C GLU A 2 6.23 -14.72 -7.97
N ASN A 3 6.31 -14.92 -6.65
CA ASN A 3 6.41 -16.25 -6.06
C ASN A 3 5.22 -17.16 -6.46
N TYR A 4 4.00 -16.63 -6.46
CA TYR A 4 2.81 -17.37 -6.91
C TYR A 4 2.84 -17.73 -8.39
N LEU A 5 3.48 -16.90 -9.22
CA LEU A 5 3.73 -17.23 -10.63
C LEU A 5 4.76 -18.36 -10.77
N HIS A 6 5.86 -18.27 -10.01
CA HIS A 6 6.89 -19.29 -9.99
C HIS A 6 6.36 -20.65 -9.54
N GLU A 7 5.53 -20.68 -8.51
CA GLU A 7 4.85 -21.89 -8.02
C GLU A 7 3.69 -22.33 -8.93
N LYS A 8 3.45 -21.64 -10.05
CA LYS A 8 2.36 -21.92 -11.00
C LYS A 8 0.95 -21.87 -10.38
N THR A 9 0.78 -21.14 -9.29
CA THR A 9 -0.53 -20.92 -8.65
C THR A 9 -1.37 -19.90 -9.42
N ILE A 10 -0.71 -18.88 -10.00
CA ILE A 10 -1.34 -17.90 -10.90
C ILE A 10 -0.84 -18.20 -12.32
N ARG A 11 -1.73 -18.60 -13.22
CA ARG A 11 -1.41 -18.96 -14.63
C ARG A 11 -2.23 -18.19 -15.66
N LYS A 12 -3.40 -17.70 -15.26
CA LYS A 12 -4.40 -17.07 -16.14
C LYS A 12 -5.12 -15.96 -15.43
N ALA A 13 -5.89 -15.18 -16.18
CA ALA A 13 -6.67 -14.05 -15.67
C ALA A 13 -7.61 -14.39 -14.49
N PRO A 14 -8.38 -15.50 -14.48
CA PRO A 14 -9.26 -15.82 -13.35
C PRO A 14 -8.53 -16.04 -12.03
N GLU A 15 -7.37 -16.72 -12.05
CA GLU A 15 -6.55 -16.98 -10.86
C GLU A 15 -5.92 -15.68 -10.34
N PHE A 16 -5.47 -14.81 -11.25
CA PHE A 16 -4.98 -13.49 -10.86
C PHE A 16 -6.10 -12.63 -10.27
N LYS A 17 -7.31 -12.66 -10.84
CA LYS A 17 -8.47 -11.97 -10.28
C LYS A 17 -8.77 -12.42 -8.86
N GLU A 18 -8.83 -13.72 -8.62
CA GLU A 18 -9.05 -14.28 -7.29
C GLU A 18 -7.95 -13.84 -6.31
N TRP A 19 -6.68 -13.93 -6.76
CA TRP A 19 -5.54 -13.51 -5.94
C TRP A 19 -5.61 -12.03 -5.54
N ILE A 20 -5.88 -11.13 -6.50
CA ILE A 20 -5.92 -9.69 -6.21
C ILE A 20 -7.13 -9.33 -5.33
N GLU A 21 -8.27 -9.95 -5.51
CA GLU A 21 -9.43 -9.77 -4.63
C GLU A 21 -9.12 -10.22 -3.19
N ASN A 22 -8.47 -11.37 -3.03
CA ASN A 22 -8.04 -11.88 -1.73
C ASN A 22 -6.99 -10.97 -1.08
N TYR A 23 -6.04 -10.45 -1.85
CA TYR A 23 -5.09 -9.43 -1.39
C TYR A 23 -5.82 -8.21 -0.81
N TYR A 24 -6.83 -7.70 -1.51
CA TYR A 24 -7.60 -6.54 -1.04
C TYR A 24 -8.44 -6.83 0.20
N ARG A 25 -9.07 -8.01 0.27
CA ARG A 25 -9.90 -8.42 1.41
C ARG A 25 -9.08 -8.70 2.68
N SER A 26 -7.79 -8.90 2.54
CA SER A 26 -6.89 -9.25 3.65
C SER A 26 -5.77 -8.23 3.81
N GLN A 27 -4.69 -8.33 3.06
CA GLN A 27 -3.49 -7.52 3.23
C GLN A 27 -3.76 -6.01 3.12
N PHE A 28 -4.43 -5.58 2.05
CA PHE A 28 -4.76 -4.17 1.88
C PHE A 28 -5.71 -3.67 2.98
N LYS A 29 -6.76 -4.46 3.28
CA LYS A 29 -7.79 -4.10 4.25
C LYS A 29 -7.20 -3.79 5.63
N TYR A 30 -6.34 -4.65 6.16
CA TYR A 30 -5.74 -4.52 7.50
C TYR A 30 -4.40 -3.78 7.51
N GLY A 31 -3.82 -3.55 6.33
CA GLY A 31 -2.59 -2.80 6.11
C GLY A 31 -2.88 -1.37 5.65
N GLU A 32 -2.49 -1.06 4.43
CA GLU A 32 -2.48 0.31 3.90
C GLU A 32 -3.88 0.94 3.78
N GLY A 33 -4.92 0.15 3.56
CA GLY A 33 -6.30 0.63 3.54
C GLY A 33 -6.73 1.15 4.91
N LEU A 34 -6.56 0.35 5.98
CA LEU A 34 -6.85 0.79 7.33
C LEU A 34 -5.93 1.93 7.75
N LEU A 35 -4.64 1.84 7.42
CA LEU A 35 -3.66 2.89 7.69
C LEU A 35 -4.12 4.25 7.13
N THR A 36 -4.60 4.29 5.88
CA THR A 36 -5.10 5.53 5.26
C THR A 36 -6.23 6.15 6.08
N VAL A 37 -7.20 5.35 6.53
CA VAL A 37 -8.32 5.84 7.36
C VAL A 37 -7.85 6.32 8.73
N LEU A 38 -6.96 5.59 9.37
CA LEU A 38 -6.40 5.96 10.68
C LEU A 38 -5.53 7.23 10.60
N CYS A 39 -4.75 7.38 9.53
CA CYS A 39 -3.99 8.60 9.28
C CYS A 39 -4.91 9.82 9.14
N TYR A 40 -6.02 9.71 8.43
CA TYR A 40 -6.99 10.80 8.34
C TYR A 40 -7.58 11.18 9.70
N LYS A 41 -7.99 10.18 10.51
CA LYS A 41 -8.46 10.44 11.89
C LYS A 41 -7.39 11.16 12.73
N ALA A 42 -6.12 10.79 12.59
CA ALA A 42 -5.02 11.44 13.30
C ALA A 42 -4.78 12.87 12.78
N LEU A 43 -4.79 13.08 11.47
CA LEU A 43 -4.58 14.38 10.83
C LEU A 43 -5.70 15.38 11.19
N ASP A 44 -6.96 14.93 11.18
CA ASP A 44 -8.10 15.75 11.57
C ASP A 44 -8.03 16.21 13.04
N ASN A 45 -7.40 15.39 13.91
CA ASN A 45 -7.19 15.71 15.33
C ASN A 45 -5.84 16.42 15.61
N GLY A 46 -5.01 16.65 14.60
CA GLY A 46 -3.67 17.23 14.77
C GLY A 46 -2.68 16.33 15.54
N ASP A 47 -2.93 15.01 15.57
CA ASP A 47 -2.17 14.04 16.33
C ASP A 47 -1.06 13.43 15.46
N PHE A 48 0.06 14.15 15.35
CA PHE A 48 1.21 13.72 14.55
C PHE A 48 1.88 12.46 15.14
N ASP A 49 1.89 12.31 16.47
CA ASP A 49 2.53 11.17 17.12
C ASP A 49 1.86 9.84 16.72
N LYS A 50 0.56 9.85 16.46
CA LYS A 50 -0.13 8.67 15.91
C LYS A 50 0.37 8.28 14.53
N LEU A 51 0.73 9.22 13.67
CA LEU A 51 1.31 8.87 12.36
C LEU A 51 2.63 8.11 12.54
N ILE A 52 3.47 8.56 13.47
CA ILE A 52 4.74 7.88 13.80
C ILE A 52 4.48 6.50 14.40
N LYS A 53 3.53 6.38 15.32
CA LYS A 53 3.10 5.10 15.88
C LYS A 53 2.65 4.13 14.78
N TYR A 54 1.83 4.58 13.85
CA TYR A 54 1.34 3.75 12.76
C TYR A 54 2.46 3.33 11.79
N ASP A 55 3.42 4.22 11.53
CA ASP A 55 4.61 3.88 10.73
C ASP A 55 5.42 2.74 11.38
N HIS A 56 5.62 2.81 12.70
CA HIS A 56 6.29 1.75 13.46
C HIS A 56 5.52 0.43 13.42
N ILE A 57 4.19 0.46 13.59
CA ILE A 57 3.35 -0.75 13.51
C ILE A 57 3.51 -1.40 12.14
N MET A 58 3.37 -0.63 11.06
CA MET A 58 3.46 -1.14 9.69
C MET A 58 4.85 -1.71 9.36
N ASN A 59 5.91 -1.03 9.78
CA ASN A 59 7.27 -1.54 9.58
C ASN A 59 7.54 -2.82 10.37
N SER A 60 7.03 -2.92 11.60
CA SER A 60 7.24 -4.08 12.47
C SER A 60 6.39 -5.28 12.05
N SER A 61 5.20 -5.06 11.52
CA SER A 61 4.32 -6.12 11.03
C SER A 61 4.74 -6.70 9.68
N THR A 62 5.57 -6.01 8.90
CA THR A 62 6.08 -6.52 7.63
C THR A 62 7.32 -7.38 7.88
N LEU A 63 7.25 -8.70 7.70
CA LEU A 63 8.35 -9.63 8.03
C LEU A 63 9.44 -9.64 6.96
N ALA A 64 9.07 -9.60 5.67
CA ALA A 64 10.02 -9.65 4.56
C ALA A 64 10.87 -8.36 4.50
N LEU A 65 12.19 -8.51 4.54
CA LEU A 65 13.16 -7.41 4.53
C LEU A 65 13.08 -6.61 3.23
N GLU A 66 12.97 -7.29 2.10
CA GLU A 66 12.87 -6.68 0.77
C GLU A 66 11.62 -5.80 0.67
N THR A 67 10.48 -6.30 1.17
CA THR A 67 9.22 -5.52 1.21
C THR A 67 9.36 -4.28 2.10
N ARG A 68 9.96 -4.41 3.28
CA ARG A 68 10.22 -3.24 4.16
C ARG A 68 11.09 -2.20 3.48
N ASN A 69 12.18 -2.63 2.83
CA ASN A 69 13.11 -1.72 2.16
C ASN A 69 12.45 -1.05 0.95
N GLY A 70 11.67 -1.81 0.16
CA GLY A 70 10.88 -1.27 -0.95
C GLY A 70 9.87 -0.22 -0.49
N THR A 71 9.14 -0.49 0.59
CA THR A 71 8.19 0.45 1.19
C THR A 71 8.87 1.78 1.57
N LYS A 72 10.01 1.71 2.28
CA LYS A 72 10.80 2.90 2.66
C LYS A 72 11.28 3.70 1.43
N LEU A 73 11.77 2.99 0.41
CA LEU A 73 12.23 3.62 -0.82
C LEU A 73 11.10 4.34 -1.56
N ILE A 74 9.93 3.70 -1.69
CA ILE A 74 8.74 4.31 -2.32
C ILE A 74 8.33 5.58 -1.55
N ALA A 75 8.22 5.50 -0.22
CA ALA A 75 7.87 6.65 0.61
C ALA A 75 8.86 7.81 0.41
N LYS A 76 10.17 7.52 0.42
CA LYS A 76 11.21 8.51 0.18
C LYS A 76 11.06 9.18 -1.19
N GLN A 77 10.83 8.40 -2.24
CA GLN A 77 10.66 8.94 -3.60
C GLN A 77 9.39 9.78 -3.72
N MET A 78 8.30 9.39 -3.06
CA MET A 78 7.07 10.18 -3.00
C MET A 78 7.30 11.52 -2.31
N VAL A 79 8.00 11.56 -1.18
CA VAL A 79 8.35 12.81 -0.49
C VAL A 79 9.16 13.72 -1.40
N ILE A 80 10.21 13.20 -2.05
CA ILE A 80 11.06 13.95 -2.98
C ILE A 80 10.21 14.54 -4.12
N LEU A 81 9.35 13.73 -4.73
CA LEU A 81 8.49 14.17 -5.83
C LEU A 81 7.52 15.27 -5.41
N ILE A 82 6.84 15.08 -4.27
CA ILE A 82 5.89 16.06 -3.76
C ILE A 82 6.60 17.38 -3.45
N LYS A 83 7.77 17.34 -2.78
CA LYS A 83 8.57 18.54 -2.51
C LYS A 83 9.06 19.21 -3.79
N LYS A 84 9.42 18.44 -4.81
CA LYS A 84 9.83 19.01 -6.11
C LYS A 84 8.69 19.78 -6.80
N ILE A 85 7.45 19.33 -6.65
CA ILE A 85 6.27 19.95 -7.31
C ILE A 85 5.71 21.12 -6.48
N TYR A 86 5.63 20.96 -5.16
CA TYR A 86 4.93 21.88 -4.25
C TYR A 86 5.88 22.72 -3.39
N GLY A 87 7.19 22.44 -3.41
CA GLY A 87 8.15 23.04 -2.47
C GLY A 87 7.86 22.56 -1.03
N ASP A 88 8.28 23.38 -0.07
CA ASP A 88 8.11 23.09 1.36
C ASP A 88 6.75 23.57 1.93
N LYS A 89 5.74 23.71 1.07
CA LYS A 89 4.41 24.23 1.47
C LYS A 89 3.60 23.28 2.35
N ILE A 90 3.98 22.02 2.42
CA ILE A 90 3.27 20.98 3.18
C ILE A 90 4.04 20.73 4.48
N GLU A 91 3.73 21.50 5.51
CA GLU A 91 4.46 21.49 6.78
C GLU A 91 4.52 20.11 7.43
N LEU A 92 3.39 19.39 7.51
CA LEU A 92 3.35 18.02 8.05
C LEU A 92 4.20 17.03 7.26
N LEU A 93 4.32 17.21 5.93
CA LEU A 93 5.19 16.36 5.13
C LEU A 93 6.67 16.65 5.40
N ASN A 94 7.01 17.93 5.64
CA ASN A 94 8.37 18.31 6.03
C ASN A 94 8.72 17.71 7.38
N GLN A 95 7.82 17.82 8.36
CA GLN A 95 7.98 17.24 9.69
C GLN A 95 8.14 15.71 9.62
N TYR A 96 7.29 15.01 8.84
CA TYR A 96 7.40 13.56 8.67
C TYR A 96 8.71 13.16 7.97
N SER A 97 9.13 13.92 6.96
CA SER A 97 10.42 13.72 6.29
C SER A 97 11.61 13.88 7.24
N GLU A 98 11.53 14.83 8.17
CA GLU A 98 12.60 15.08 9.13
C GLU A 98 12.72 13.94 10.16
N VAL A 99 11.62 13.45 10.74
CA VAL A 99 11.67 12.32 11.67
C VAL A 99 12.14 11.02 11.00
N ILE A 100 11.87 10.84 9.69
CA ILE A 100 12.48 9.74 8.92
C ILE A 100 14.00 9.91 8.81
N ASN A 101 14.48 11.11 8.49
CA ASN A 101 15.91 11.39 8.36
C ASN A 101 16.65 11.24 9.70
N GLN A 102 15.98 11.49 10.81
CA GLN A 102 16.49 11.31 12.18
C GLN A 102 16.42 9.84 12.65
N GLY A 103 15.89 8.94 11.86
CA GLY A 103 15.72 7.53 12.22
C GLY A 103 14.60 7.26 13.23
N GLN A 104 13.73 8.22 13.48
CA GLN A 104 12.58 8.11 14.39
C GLN A 104 11.32 7.58 13.73
N ALA A 105 11.32 7.48 12.40
CA ALA A 105 10.30 6.83 11.58
C ALA A 105 10.96 6.10 10.42
N PHE A 106 10.24 5.18 9.79
CA PHE A 106 10.77 4.34 8.71
C PHE A 106 10.38 4.84 7.31
N GLY A 107 9.23 5.48 7.20
CA GLY A 107 8.64 5.92 5.95
C GLY A 107 7.66 4.90 5.34
N ASN A 108 6.39 5.31 5.24
CA ASN A 108 5.34 4.50 4.62
C ASN A 108 4.60 5.31 3.54
N PRO A 109 4.41 4.77 2.31
CA PRO A 109 3.77 5.48 1.20
C PRO A 109 2.33 5.91 1.50
N ALA A 110 1.56 5.10 2.24
CA ALA A 110 0.18 5.43 2.59
C ALA A 110 0.12 6.62 3.57
N ILE A 111 1.11 6.76 4.47
CA ILE A 111 1.22 7.94 5.35
C ILE A 111 1.56 9.18 4.53
N VAL A 112 2.57 9.09 3.65
CA VAL A 112 2.96 10.21 2.76
C VAL A 112 1.77 10.65 1.90
N PHE A 113 1.06 9.68 1.32
CA PHE A 113 -0.13 9.95 0.52
C PHE A 113 -1.25 10.58 1.36
N SER A 114 -1.51 10.08 2.56
CA SER A 114 -2.55 10.63 3.45
C SER A 114 -2.26 12.07 3.84
N ILE A 115 -1.02 12.41 4.20
CA ILE A 115 -0.61 13.80 4.48
C ILE A 115 -0.85 14.69 3.26
N PHE A 116 -0.45 14.23 2.07
CA PHE A 116 -0.63 14.98 0.82
C PHE A 116 -2.11 15.15 0.46
N ALA A 117 -2.89 14.10 0.53
CA ALA A 117 -4.32 14.11 0.21
C ALA A 117 -5.11 15.00 1.20
N HIS A 118 -4.76 14.95 2.49
CA HIS A 118 -5.34 15.82 3.52
C HIS A 118 -5.00 17.30 3.25
N TYR A 119 -3.75 17.62 2.91
CA TYR A 119 -3.35 18.97 2.47
C TYR A 119 -4.17 19.43 1.26
N LYS A 120 -4.50 18.54 0.33
CA LYS A 120 -5.36 18.80 -0.83
C LYS A 120 -6.84 18.86 -0.49
N LYS A 121 -7.22 18.72 0.78
CA LYS A 121 -8.61 18.71 1.26
C LYS A 121 -9.47 17.63 0.60
N MET A 122 -8.85 16.50 0.24
CA MET A 122 -9.58 15.34 -0.23
C MET A 122 -10.35 14.71 0.94
N THR A 123 -11.49 14.12 0.66
CA THR A 123 -12.19 13.33 1.67
C THR A 123 -11.42 12.05 1.98
N VAL A 124 -11.58 11.50 3.18
CA VAL A 124 -10.98 10.19 3.53
C VAL A 124 -11.44 9.09 2.57
N THR A 125 -12.68 9.16 2.09
CA THR A 125 -13.23 8.22 1.09
C THR A 125 -12.45 8.30 -0.21
N ASP A 126 -12.26 9.51 -0.75
CA ASP A 126 -11.52 9.70 -2.00
C ASP A 126 -10.06 9.26 -1.84
N ALA A 127 -9.42 9.61 -0.72
CA ALA A 127 -8.04 9.19 -0.44
C ALA A 127 -7.91 7.67 -0.38
N PHE A 128 -8.82 6.98 0.32
CA PHE A 128 -8.84 5.52 0.39
C PHE A 128 -9.01 4.89 -1.00
N LEU A 129 -9.97 5.38 -1.78
CA LEU A 129 -10.25 4.85 -3.12
C LEU A 129 -9.09 5.12 -4.08
N MET A 130 -8.50 6.33 -4.07
CA MET A 130 -7.39 6.68 -4.95
C MET A 130 -6.11 5.91 -4.61
N TYR A 131 -5.80 5.77 -3.32
CA TYR A 131 -4.65 4.98 -2.90
C TYR A 131 -4.84 3.50 -3.28
N GLY A 132 -6.00 2.93 -2.96
CA GLY A 132 -6.34 1.56 -3.34
C GLY A 132 -6.29 1.34 -4.85
N TYR A 133 -6.84 2.27 -5.64
CA TYR A 133 -6.74 2.22 -7.10
C TYR A 133 -5.30 2.23 -7.60
N SER A 134 -4.45 3.08 -7.02
CA SER A 134 -3.03 3.17 -7.40
C SER A 134 -2.30 1.84 -7.18
N VAL A 135 -2.53 1.19 -6.04
CA VAL A 135 -1.99 -0.14 -5.75
C VAL A 135 -2.53 -1.18 -6.75
N ALA A 136 -3.84 -1.18 -7.02
CA ALA A 136 -4.45 -2.10 -7.98
C ALA A 136 -3.87 -1.93 -9.39
N SER A 137 -3.75 -0.69 -9.84
CA SER A 137 -3.18 -0.36 -11.15
C SER A 137 -1.76 -0.92 -11.30
N THR A 138 -0.93 -0.75 -10.27
CA THR A 138 0.44 -1.30 -10.26
C THR A 138 0.44 -2.82 -10.33
N LEU A 139 -0.39 -3.49 -9.53
CA LEU A 139 -0.50 -4.96 -9.52
C LEU A 139 -1.00 -5.50 -10.87
N VAL A 140 -2.03 -4.87 -11.46
CA VAL A 140 -2.57 -5.26 -12.77
C VAL A 140 -1.54 -5.04 -13.88
N GLN A 141 -0.82 -3.91 -13.89
CA GLN A 141 0.22 -3.64 -14.89
C GLN A 141 1.36 -4.66 -14.79
N ASN A 142 1.75 -5.05 -13.58
CA ASN A 142 2.74 -6.10 -13.39
C ASN A 142 2.22 -7.47 -13.84
N ALA A 143 0.94 -7.77 -13.58
CA ALA A 143 0.32 -9.02 -14.03
C ALA A 143 0.26 -9.12 -15.56
N VAL A 144 -0.11 -8.06 -16.27
CA VAL A 144 -0.13 -8.03 -17.76
C VAL A 144 1.24 -8.34 -18.37
N ARG A 145 2.34 -8.07 -17.64
CA ARG A 145 3.71 -8.36 -18.10
C ARG A 145 4.16 -9.79 -17.79
N SER A 146 3.58 -10.44 -16.82
CA SER A 146 4.07 -11.70 -16.24
C SER A 146 3.09 -12.87 -16.31
N VAL A 147 1.81 -12.60 -16.51
CA VAL A 147 0.74 -13.60 -16.68
C VAL A 147 0.24 -13.53 -18.12
N PRO A 148 -0.24 -14.60 -18.74
CA PRO A 148 -1.00 -14.56 -20.00
C PRO A 148 -2.35 -13.85 -19.80
N LEU A 149 -2.28 -12.54 -19.55
CA LEU A 149 -3.38 -11.64 -19.24
C LEU A 149 -3.37 -10.50 -20.27
N GLY A 150 -4.45 -10.39 -21.04
CA GLY A 150 -4.60 -9.30 -22.01
C GLY A 150 -4.85 -7.96 -21.34
N GLN A 151 -4.45 -6.85 -21.97
CA GLN A 151 -4.69 -5.49 -21.48
C GLN A 151 -6.18 -5.23 -21.15
N ARG A 152 -7.11 -5.74 -21.99
CA ARG A 152 -8.55 -5.58 -21.75
C ARG A 152 -9.01 -6.33 -20.51
N GLU A 153 -8.54 -7.56 -20.32
CA GLU A 153 -8.84 -8.35 -19.12
C GLU A 153 -8.30 -7.67 -17.86
N GLY A 154 -7.09 -7.11 -17.94
CA GLY A 154 -6.52 -6.30 -16.85
C GLY A 154 -7.40 -5.11 -16.47
N GLN A 155 -7.99 -4.40 -17.44
CA GLN A 155 -8.92 -3.30 -17.18
C GLN A 155 -10.24 -3.76 -16.55
N VAL A 156 -10.76 -4.92 -16.94
CA VAL A 156 -11.97 -5.51 -16.31
C VAL A 156 -11.66 -5.84 -14.84
N ILE A 157 -10.55 -6.50 -14.57
CA ILE A 157 -10.13 -6.82 -13.20
C ILE A 157 -9.94 -5.54 -12.35
N LEU A 158 -9.34 -4.51 -12.94
CA LEU A 158 -9.17 -3.22 -12.25
C LEU A 158 -10.51 -2.60 -11.88
N ASN A 159 -11.50 -2.63 -12.77
CA ASN A 159 -12.85 -2.16 -12.49
C ASN A 159 -13.52 -2.95 -11.34
N ASP A 160 -13.40 -4.26 -11.33
CA ASP A 160 -13.95 -5.12 -10.27
C ASP A 160 -13.30 -4.79 -8.90
N VAL A 161 -11.99 -4.49 -8.89
CA VAL A 161 -11.29 -4.05 -7.67
C VAL A 161 -11.78 -2.68 -7.19
N ILE A 162 -12.10 -1.75 -8.09
CA ILE A 162 -12.68 -0.44 -7.71
C ILE A 162 -14.02 -0.63 -6.99
N GLU A 163 -14.89 -1.50 -7.52
CA GLU A 163 -16.15 -1.83 -6.84
C GLU A 163 -15.93 -2.49 -5.47
N LEU A 164 -14.94 -3.38 -5.38
CA LEU A 164 -14.55 -4.02 -4.13
C LEU A 164 -14.05 -2.97 -3.11
N LEU A 165 -13.23 -2.00 -3.53
CA LEU A 165 -12.74 -0.93 -2.67
C LEU A 165 -13.87 -0.13 -2.04
N GLY A 166 -14.92 0.20 -2.81
CA GLY A 166 -16.10 0.88 -2.28
C GLY A 166 -16.83 0.09 -1.19
N LYS A 167 -16.86 -1.25 -1.33
CA LYS A 167 -17.42 -2.16 -0.30
C LYS A 167 -16.51 -2.26 0.92
N LEU A 168 -15.20 -2.37 0.71
CA LEU A 168 -14.20 -2.46 1.78
C LEU A 168 -14.17 -1.19 2.63
N TYR A 169 -14.24 -0.02 2.02
CA TYR A 169 -14.26 1.24 2.76
C TYR A 169 -15.34 1.29 3.84
N LYS A 170 -16.56 0.80 3.53
CA LYS A 170 -17.68 0.75 4.50
C LYS A 170 -17.37 -0.06 5.75
N SER A 171 -16.49 -1.05 5.65
CA SER A 171 -16.04 -1.85 6.79
C SER A 171 -14.82 -1.23 7.48
N VAL A 172 -13.83 -0.80 6.69
CA VAL A 172 -12.55 -0.27 7.18
C VAL A 172 -12.72 1.02 7.98
N GLN A 173 -13.64 1.92 7.57
CA GLN A 173 -13.89 3.17 8.29
C GLN A 173 -14.37 2.99 9.75
N LYS A 174 -14.91 1.80 10.07
CA LYS A 174 -15.41 1.43 11.41
C LYS A 174 -14.38 0.67 12.24
N MET A 175 -13.23 0.37 11.66
CA MET A 175 -12.19 -0.40 12.33
C MET A 175 -11.30 0.50 13.19
N ASP A 176 -10.75 -0.10 14.25
CA ASP A 176 -9.83 0.53 15.16
C ASP A 176 -8.38 0.13 14.89
N GLU A 177 -7.43 0.83 15.53
CA GLU A 177 -6.00 0.64 15.32
C GLU A 177 -5.48 -0.75 15.73
N GLU A 178 -6.22 -1.50 16.57
CA GLU A 178 -5.87 -2.85 16.99
C GLU A 178 -5.78 -3.85 15.83
N TYR A 179 -6.47 -3.57 14.72
CA TYR A 179 -6.45 -4.38 13.52
C TYR A 179 -5.32 -4.00 12.53
N LEU A 180 -4.61 -2.90 12.81
CA LEU A 180 -3.57 -2.42 11.91
C LEU A 180 -2.37 -3.38 11.88
N GLY A 181 -1.95 -3.77 10.68
CA GLY A 181 -0.81 -4.65 10.49
C GLY A 181 -1.12 -6.14 10.73
N ALA A 182 -2.41 -6.51 10.79
CA ALA A 182 -2.77 -7.93 10.83
C ALA A 182 -2.28 -8.63 9.55
N ASN A 183 -1.38 -9.59 9.74
CA ASN A 183 -0.66 -10.26 8.67
C ASN A 183 -1.46 -11.39 8.02
N VAL A 184 -1.12 -11.67 6.76
CA VAL A 184 -1.58 -12.81 5.97
C VAL A 184 -0.41 -13.79 5.84
N PRO A 185 -0.34 -14.86 6.64
CA PRO A 185 0.85 -15.73 6.71
C PRO A 185 1.31 -16.27 5.35
N GLY A 186 0.37 -16.65 4.49
CA GLY A 186 0.69 -17.15 3.15
C GLY A 186 1.35 -16.09 2.25
N LEU A 187 0.94 -14.83 2.35
CA LEU A 187 1.52 -13.73 1.61
C LEU A 187 2.92 -13.38 2.15
N GLU A 188 3.08 -13.33 3.47
CA GLU A 188 4.37 -13.09 4.12
C GLU A 188 5.41 -14.17 3.74
N LEU A 189 5.01 -15.45 3.75
CA LEU A 189 5.87 -16.54 3.31
C LEU A 189 6.26 -16.39 1.83
N ALA A 190 5.32 -16.01 0.97
CA ALA A 190 5.60 -15.77 -0.45
C ALA A 190 6.57 -14.59 -0.66
N GLN A 191 6.50 -13.56 0.18
CA GLN A 191 7.43 -12.42 0.14
C GLN A 191 8.82 -12.80 0.65
N ILE A 192 8.91 -13.59 1.71
CA ILE A 192 10.19 -14.10 2.25
C ILE A 192 10.84 -15.06 1.23
N ASN A 193 10.08 -15.96 0.63
CA ASN A 193 10.60 -16.87 -0.39
C ASN A 193 11.12 -16.13 -1.63
N HIS A 194 10.52 -14.99 -1.96
CA HIS A 194 10.97 -14.14 -3.05
C HIS A 194 12.40 -13.62 -2.83
N GLU A 195 12.82 -13.37 -1.60
CA GLU A 195 14.18 -12.89 -1.28
C GLU A 195 15.29 -13.85 -1.70
N THR A 196 15.00 -15.15 -1.73
CA THR A 196 15.97 -16.21 -2.10
C THR A 196 15.77 -16.73 -3.52
N GLN A 197 14.85 -16.18 -4.29
CA GLN A 197 14.51 -16.63 -5.63
C GLN A 197 15.63 -16.30 -6.63
N SER A 198 16.11 -17.31 -7.39
CA SER A 198 17.23 -17.16 -8.32
C SER A 198 16.87 -16.46 -9.63
N SER A 199 15.61 -16.55 -10.05
CA SER A 199 15.07 -15.85 -11.24
C SER A 199 13.99 -14.87 -10.83
N ARG A 200 14.21 -13.57 -11.05
CA ARG A 200 13.29 -12.51 -10.69
C ARG A 200 12.87 -11.74 -11.93
N LEU A 201 11.55 -11.58 -12.11
CA LEU A 201 10.97 -10.76 -13.19
C LEU A 201 10.94 -9.27 -12.79
N PHE A 202 10.77 -9.01 -11.50
CA PHE A 202 10.74 -7.67 -10.95
C PHE A 202 11.80 -7.55 -9.87
N MET A 203 12.71 -6.58 -10.07
CA MET A 203 13.62 -6.16 -9.00
C MET A 203 12.98 -4.96 -8.29
N SER A 204 12.72 -5.12 -6.99
CA SER A 204 12.26 -4.05 -6.12
C SER A 204 13.40 -3.14 -5.71
#